data_1c8487191755c13323b42e38892b2b6c
#
_entry.id   1c8487191755c13323b42e38892b2b6c
#
_cell.length_a   1.000
_cell.length_b   1.000
_cell.length_c   1.000
_cell.angle_alpha   90.00
_cell.angle_beta   90.00
_cell.angle_gamma   90.00
#
_symmetry.space_group_name_H-M   'P 1'
#
loop_
_entity.id
_entity.type
_entity.pdbx_description
1 polymer ?
#
loop_
_entity_poly.entity_id
_entity_poly.type
_entity_poly.pdbx_seq_one_letter_code
_entity_poly.pdbx_strand_id
1 'polypeptide(L)'
;MKVVHRHGPCSPFDEGRKVPHARLLDADQARVDSLHVRASAAAQVDKLRSSSAARIPARTGGSLGTGNYVVTVGFGTPRTNFSVVFDTGSDVTWIQCKPCNDCYAQQEPVFDPAQSSTYDTLACNSADCGQLDSHSCSSSSTCRYDVQYGDKSQTQGTLGRDMLSLSPSDVLPGFKFGCGDTNSGLFGRAAGLLGLGRGSVSLVSQASRKYGAVFSYCLPSASSSTGYLTIGRGSLSNTKYTPMLTVPELPSFYFVRLKAIKVGGKQLPVSRTVFSTTGTLMDSGTVITRLPPSAYAVLRSAFKQKMTQYPPAPALSILDTCYDFTGYTTVSVPTVALVFSGGATLSVDFTGILYVASVSQACLAFAGNDNSDDVAIIGNVQQRRYDVVYDVSKRKIGFGAKACS
;
A
#
# COMPACT_ATOMS: atom_id res chain seq x y z
N MET A 1 -2.48 -19.78 12.14
CA MET A 1 -3.18 -18.85 13.06
C MET A 1 -4.44 -18.37 12.36
N LYS A 2 -5.64 -18.49 12.99
CA LYS A 2 -6.90 -18.04 12.39
C LYS A 2 -6.94 -16.50 12.34
N VAL A 3 -7.31 -15.95 11.19
CA VAL A 3 -7.59 -14.52 11.00
C VAL A 3 -9.09 -14.34 11.17
N VAL A 4 -9.53 -13.44 12.04
CA VAL A 4 -10.93 -13.13 12.29
C VAL A 4 -11.25 -11.70 11.85
N HIS A 5 -12.50 -11.48 11.43
CA HIS A 5 -12.95 -10.15 11.01
C HIS A 5 -12.89 -9.17 12.18
N ARG A 6 -12.46 -7.91 11.91
CA ARG A 6 -12.38 -6.80 12.88
C ARG A 6 -13.62 -6.65 13.76
N HIS A 7 -14.80 -6.97 13.23
CA HIS A 7 -16.11 -6.91 13.88
C HIS A 7 -16.74 -8.30 14.10
N GLY A 8 -15.97 -9.39 13.98
CA GLY A 8 -16.45 -10.73 14.22
C GLY A 8 -16.44 -11.08 15.72
N PRO A 9 -17.34 -11.97 16.18
CA PRO A 9 -17.49 -12.31 17.60
C PRO A 9 -16.27 -13.01 18.23
N CYS A 10 -15.26 -13.32 17.44
CA CYS A 10 -14.01 -13.95 17.88
C CYS A 10 -12.79 -13.03 17.69
N SER A 11 -12.98 -11.71 17.53
CA SER A 11 -11.86 -10.75 17.46
C SER A 11 -11.22 -10.60 18.84
N PRO A 12 -9.92 -10.84 19.01
CA PRO A 12 -9.23 -10.61 20.28
C PRO A 12 -9.10 -9.11 20.62
N PHE A 13 -9.62 -8.22 19.74
CA PHE A 13 -9.48 -6.76 19.82
C PHE A 13 -10.81 -6.03 20.04
N ASP A 14 -11.82 -6.72 20.59
CA ASP A 14 -13.14 -6.15 20.90
C ASP A 14 -13.10 -5.25 22.16
N GLU A 15 -12.13 -4.33 22.21
CA GLU A 15 -12.11 -3.23 23.16
C GLU A 15 -12.65 -1.94 22.52
N GLY A 16 -13.90 -1.91 22.15
CA GLY A 16 -14.79 -0.74 22.15
C GLY A 16 -14.46 0.49 21.29
N ARG A 17 -13.31 0.62 20.62
CA ARG A 17 -12.98 1.78 19.78
C ARG A 17 -12.90 1.41 18.29
N LYS A 18 -14.05 1.35 17.67
CA LYS A 18 -14.15 1.28 16.20
C LYS A 18 -13.68 2.61 15.60
N VAL A 19 -12.59 2.61 14.83
CA VAL A 19 -12.25 3.78 14.02
C VAL A 19 -13.34 3.95 12.97
N PRO A 20 -14.04 5.09 12.92
CA PRO A 20 -15.09 5.32 11.92
C PRO A 20 -14.54 5.20 10.51
N HIS A 21 -15.29 4.55 9.60
CA HIS A 21 -14.89 4.42 8.19
C HIS A 21 -14.57 5.76 7.54
N ALA A 22 -15.31 6.82 7.89
CA ALA A 22 -15.03 8.17 7.41
C ALA A 22 -13.58 8.59 7.72
N ARG A 23 -13.10 8.39 8.96
CA ARG A 23 -11.71 8.74 9.33
C ARG A 23 -10.65 7.96 8.56
N LEU A 24 -10.92 6.70 8.20
CA LEU A 24 -9.99 5.92 7.36
C LEU A 24 -9.92 6.47 5.94
N LEU A 25 -11.06 6.95 5.41
CA LEU A 25 -11.14 7.53 4.08
C LEU A 25 -10.58 8.96 4.04
N ASP A 26 -10.76 9.74 5.11
CA ASP A 26 -10.17 11.09 5.24
C ASP A 26 -8.64 11.00 5.30
N ALA A 27 -8.10 10.01 6.01
CA ALA A 27 -6.67 9.73 6.03
C ALA A 27 -6.15 9.30 4.64
N ASP A 28 -6.92 8.47 3.94
CA ASP A 28 -6.59 8.05 2.59
C ASP A 28 -6.58 9.24 1.61
N GLN A 29 -7.51 10.19 1.76
CA GLN A 29 -7.52 11.42 0.97
C GLN A 29 -6.27 12.27 1.24
N ALA A 30 -5.93 12.52 2.50
CA ALA A 30 -4.75 13.30 2.86
C ALA A 30 -3.44 12.65 2.34
N ARG A 31 -3.36 11.30 2.31
CA ARG A 31 -2.24 10.59 1.66
C ARG A 31 -2.16 10.90 0.17
N VAL A 32 -3.30 10.84 -0.53
CA VAL A 32 -3.38 11.12 -1.97
C VAL A 32 -2.92 12.55 -2.27
N ASP A 33 -3.36 13.52 -1.48
CA ASP A 33 -2.99 14.95 -1.66
C ASP A 33 -1.47 15.15 -1.63
N SER A 34 -0.75 14.46 -0.72
CA SER A 34 0.71 14.53 -0.66
C SER A 34 1.41 13.78 -1.77
N LEU A 35 0.87 12.67 -2.26
CA LEU A 35 1.42 12.01 -3.44
C LEU A 35 1.36 12.95 -4.66
N HIS A 36 0.30 13.75 -4.78
CA HIS A 36 0.18 14.77 -5.82
C HIS A 36 1.21 15.90 -5.66
N VAL A 37 1.46 16.37 -4.44
CA VAL A 37 2.49 17.38 -4.15
C VAL A 37 3.90 16.85 -4.48
N ARG A 38 4.21 15.58 -4.13
CA ARG A 38 5.49 14.94 -4.44
C ARG A 38 5.70 14.67 -5.93
N ALA A 39 4.62 14.55 -6.73
CA ALA A 39 4.68 14.39 -8.17
C ALA A 39 5.37 15.54 -8.91
N SER A 40 5.61 16.65 -8.23
CA SER A 40 6.20 17.87 -8.79
C SER A 40 7.72 17.97 -8.67
N ALA A 41 8.42 16.99 -8.09
CA ALA A 41 9.88 17.09 -7.81
C ALA A 41 10.66 15.76 -7.89
N ALA A 42 11.69 15.63 -8.78
CA ALA A 42 12.91 14.82 -8.71
C ALA A 42 13.12 13.46 -9.41
N ALA A 43 14.37 13.00 -9.67
CA ALA A 43 14.73 11.87 -10.55
C ALA A 43 15.99 11.01 -10.21
N GLN A 44 16.00 9.75 -10.61
CA GLN A 44 16.98 8.77 -11.15
C GLN A 44 17.47 7.55 -10.32
N VAL A 45 17.70 6.38 -11.02
CA VAL A 45 18.01 5.03 -10.46
C VAL A 45 18.82 4.12 -11.39
N ASP A 46 19.59 3.15 -10.83
CA ASP A 46 20.41 2.13 -11.53
C ASP A 46 20.07 0.65 -11.15
N LYS A 47 20.66 -0.40 -11.83
CA LYS A 47 20.18 -1.79 -11.96
C LYS A 47 21.04 -2.89 -11.31
N LEU A 48 20.43 -4.01 -10.82
CA LEU A 48 21.10 -5.29 -10.46
C LEU A 48 20.17 -6.54 -10.51
N ARG A 49 20.74 -7.78 -10.45
CA ARG A 49 20.04 -9.09 -10.64
C ARG A 49 20.36 -10.15 -9.60
N SER A 50 19.38 -11.00 -9.20
CA SER A 50 19.56 -12.31 -8.57
C SER A 50 18.23 -13.10 -8.42
N SER A 51 18.22 -14.37 -7.91
CA SER A 51 17.07 -15.28 -8.03
C SER A 51 16.88 -16.23 -6.85
N SER A 52 16.11 -15.82 -5.88
CA SER A 52 15.41 -16.62 -4.88
C SER A 52 14.13 -15.88 -4.46
N ALA A 53 13.23 -16.48 -3.69
CA ALA A 53 12.00 -15.83 -3.26
C ALA A 53 11.69 -16.13 -1.79
N ALA A 54 11.30 -15.09 -1.04
CA ALA A 54 10.73 -15.19 0.29
C ALA A 54 9.24 -14.85 0.25
N ARG A 55 8.37 -15.62 0.92
CA ARG A 55 6.94 -15.40 0.95
C ARG A 55 6.46 -15.16 2.37
N ILE A 56 5.78 -14.03 2.57
CA ILE A 56 5.28 -13.56 3.85
C ILE A 56 3.76 -13.53 3.81
N PRO A 57 3.02 -14.12 4.79
CA PRO A 57 1.58 -14.00 4.86
C PRO A 57 1.15 -12.53 5.02
N ALA A 58 0.29 -12.05 4.13
CA ALA A 58 -0.29 -10.69 4.19
C ALA A 58 -1.72 -10.73 4.67
N ARG A 59 -2.14 -9.74 5.46
CA ARG A 59 -3.46 -9.63 6.09
C ARG A 59 -4.03 -8.24 5.97
N THR A 60 -5.36 -8.11 6.10
CA THR A 60 -5.98 -6.79 6.24
C THR A 60 -5.56 -6.17 7.56
N GLY A 61 -5.22 -4.88 7.57
CA GLY A 61 -4.86 -4.13 8.77
C GLY A 61 -6.06 -3.67 9.59
N GLY A 62 -7.27 -4.12 9.24
CA GLY A 62 -8.50 -3.71 9.92
C GLY A 62 -8.50 -3.97 11.43
N SER A 63 -7.92 -5.08 11.91
CA SER A 63 -7.76 -5.37 13.34
C SER A 63 -6.78 -4.43 14.03
N LEU A 64 -5.90 -3.78 13.29
CA LEU A 64 -4.96 -2.79 13.78
C LEU A 64 -5.47 -1.35 13.62
N GLY A 65 -6.68 -1.16 13.09
CA GLY A 65 -7.28 0.17 12.90
C GLY A 65 -6.79 0.93 11.67
N THR A 66 -6.20 0.24 10.69
CA THR A 66 -5.81 0.82 9.39
C THR A 66 -6.58 0.19 8.23
N GLY A 67 -6.82 0.95 7.15
CA GLY A 67 -7.39 0.46 5.89
C GLY A 67 -6.39 -0.30 5.01
N ASN A 68 -5.11 -0.30 5.38
CA ASN A 68 -4.02 -0.91 4.64
C ASN A 68 -3.85 -2.40 4.97
N TYR A 69 -2.88 -3.03 4.33
CA TYR A 69 -2.53 -4.43 4.53
C TYR A 69 -1.23 -4.56 5.31
N VAL A 70 -1.13 -5.60 6.14
CA VAL A 70 0.01 -5.81 7.03
C VAL A 70 0.64 -7.18 6.81
N VAL A 71 1.93 -7.23 7.12
CA VAL A 71 2.72 -8.45 7.24
C VAL A 71 3.41 -8.48 8.60
N THR A 72 3.76 -9.68 9.07
CA THR A 72 4.57 -9.84 10.28
C THR A 72 5.99 -10.20 9.88
N VAL A 73 6.95 -9.38 10.27
CA VAL A 73 8.39 -9.56 10.04
C VAL A 73 9.14 -9.56 11.38
N GLY A 74 10.33 -10.12 11.41
CA GLY A 74 11.16 -10.14 12.61
C GLY A 74 12.32 -9.16 12.51
N PHE A 75 12.62 -8.46 13.60
CA PHE A 75 13.81 -7.62 13.74
C PHE A 75 14.67 -8.07 14.89
N GLY A 76 15.97 -7.88 14.75
CA GLY A 76 16.96 -8.05 15.82
C GLY A 76 17.43 -9.49 16.08
N THR A 77 18.37 -9.58 17.01
CA THR A 77 18.90 -10.84 17.55
C THR A 77 18.97 -10.75 19.09
N PRO A 78 18.09 -11.47 19.83
CA PRO A 78 17.09 -12.43 19.33
C PRO A 78 15.95 -11.79 18.54
N ARG A 79 15.39 -12.56 17.62
CA ARG A 79 14.31 -12.11 16.74
C ARG A 79 13.04 -11.73 17.52
N THR A 80 12.56 -10.52 17.33
CA THR A 80 11.24 -10.05 17.79
C THR A 80 10.34 -9.76 16.58
N ASN A 81 9.09 -10.22 16.62
CA ASN A 81 8.14 -10.08 15.52
C ASN A 81 7.32 -8.78 15.65
N PHE A 82 7.11 -8.11 14.51
CA PHE A 82 6.35 -6.87 14.41
C PHE A 82 5.38 -6.92 13.22
N SER A 83 4.16 -6.43 13.44
CA SER A 83 3.16 -6.24 12.39
C SER A 83 3.35 -4.87 11.77
N VAL A 84 3.72 -4.83 10.49
CA VAL A 84 4.02 -3.60 9.75
C VAL A 84 3.13 -3.48 8.51
N VAL A 85 2.71 -2.26 8.18
CA VAL A 85 2.03 -1.97 6.92
C VAL A 85 3.06 -2.08 5.78
N PHE A 86 2.75 -2.76 4.68
CA PHE A 86 3.61 -2.72 3.50
C PHE A 86 3.10 -1.73 2.48
N ASP A 87 4.01 -0.94 1.93
CA ASP A 87 3.70 0.25 1.17
C ASP A 87 4.57 0.40 -0.07
N THR A 88 3.95 0.34 -1.25
CA THR A 88 4.64 0.56 -2.54
C THR A 88 4.84 2.04 -2.86
N GLY A 89 4.28 2.94 -2.09
CA GLY A 89 4.39 4.38 -2.22
C GLY A 89 5.44 5.02 -1.28
N SER A 90 6.28 4.23 -0.60
CA SER A 90 7.38 4.73 0.22
C SER A 90 8.58 3.80 0.22
N ASP A 91 9.76 4.31 0.59
CA ASP A 91 11.03 3.59 0.53
C ASP A 91 11.51 3.15 1.91
N VAL A 92 11.41 4.02 2.91
CA VAL A 92 11.97 3.76 4.24
C VAL A 92 11.12 2.72 4.98
N THR A 93 11.75 1.60 5.36
CA THR A 93 11.18 0.71 6.37
C THR A 93 11.50 1.28 7.74
N TRP A 94 10.53 1.31 8.66
CA TRP A 94 10.73 1.76 10.03
C TRP A 94 9.82 1.02 11.02
N ILE A 95 10.26 0.96 12.27
CA ILE A 95 9.45 0.50 13.43
C ILE A 95 9.67 1.44 14.60
N GLN A 96 8.70 1.51 15.52
CA GLN A 96 8.86 2.27 16.76
C GLN A 96 9.93 1.62 17.65
N CYS A 97 10.86 2.45 18.15
CA CYS A 97 12.01 2.01 18.95
C CYS A 97 12.10 2.73 20.30
N LYS A 98 12.75 2.09 21.26
CA LYS A 98 13.18 2.71 22.53
C LYS A 98 14.53 3.42 22.37
N PRO A 99 14.77 4.52 23.11
CA PRO A 99 13.79 5.28 23.87
C PRO A 99 12.82 5.98 22.91
N CYS A 100 11.54 6.04 23.25
CA CYS A 100 10.54 6.71 22.44
C CYS A 100 10.13 8.03 23.09
N ASN A 101 10.27 9.12 22.34
CA ASN A 101 9.91 10.46 22.79
C ASN A 101 8.42 10.74 22.59
N ASP A 102 7.89 10.32 21.42
CA ASP A 102 6.48 10.42 21.08
C ASP A 102 6.09 9.21 20.21
N CYS A 103 5.34 8.27 20.79
CA CYS A 103 4.93 7.03 20.17
C CYS A 103 3.45 6.76 20.40
N TYR A 104 2.78 6.34 19.34
CA TYR A 104 1.41 5.82 19.44
C TYR A 104 1.40 4.38 20.01
N ALA A 105 0.25 3.98 20.56
CA ALA A 105 0.07 2.62 21.05
C ALA A 105 0.05 1.61 19.91
N GLN A 106 1.07 0.75 19.83
CA GLN A 106 1.14 -0.36 18.87
C GLN A 106 0.72 -1.68 19.53
N GLN A 107 0.56 -2.75 18.69
CA GLN A 107 0.12 -4.06 19.18
C GLN A 107 1.22 -4.82 19.92
N GLU A 108 2.40 -4.90 19.31
CA GLU A 108 3.57 -5.56 19.90
C GLU A 108 4.35 -4.59 20.79
N PRO A 109 5.20 -5.07 21.73
CA PRO A 109 6.11 -4.20 22.46
C PRO A 109 6.98 -3.36 21.52
N VAL A 110 7.29 -2.12 21.91
CA VAL A 110 8.22 -1.26 21.17
C VAL A 110 9.60 -1.92 21.10
N PHE A 111 10.22 -1.89 19.92
CA PHE A 111 11.54 -2.49 19.70
C PHE A 111 12.59 -1.82 20.61
N ASP A 112 13.41 -2.64 21.25
CA ASP A 112 14.50 -2.16 22.10
C ASP A 112 15.85 -2.49 21.44
N PRO A 113 16.50 -1.51 20.80
CA PRO A 113 17.78 -1.72 20.14
C PRO A 113 18.87 -2.24 21.07
N ALA A 114 18.83 -1.89 22.35
CA ALA A 114 19.81 -2.35 23.34
C ALA A 114 19.70 -3.86 23.64
N GLN A 115 18.58 -4.49 23.30
CA GLN A 115 18.37 -5.93 23.45
C GLN A 115 18.76 -6.72 22.18
N SER A 116 19.14 -6.04 21.07
CA SER A 116 19.58 -6.73 19.85
C SER A 116 21.11 -6.71 19.74
N SER A 117 21.71 -7.89 19.72
CA SER A 117 23.17 -8.04 19.57
C SER A 117 23.69 -7.70 18.17
N THR A 118 22.78 -7.51 17.19
CA THR A 118 23.12 -7.22 15.79
C THR A 118 22.73 -5.81 15.35
N TYR A 119 22.11 -5.04 16.26
CA TYR A 119 21.76 -3.65 15.98
C TYR A 119 22.98 -2.75 15.98
N ASP A 120 23.04 -1.84 15.01
CA ASP A 120 24.07 -0.81 14.92
C ASP A 120 23.46 0.46 14.30
N THR A 121 23.94 1.63 14.73
CA THR A 121 23.53 2.93 14.17
C THR A 121 24.38 3.31 12.98
N LEU A 122 23.81 4.02 12.02
CA LEU A 122 24.55 4.49 10.87
C LEU A 122 25.08 5.92 11.11
N ALA A 123 26.36 6.14 10.71
CA ALA A 123 26.96 7.46 10.84
C ALA A 123 26.32 8.46 9.87
N CYS A 124 26.23 9.72 10.29
CA CYS A 124 25.63 10.79 9.52
C CYS A 124 26.32 11.05 8.18
N ASN A 125 27.64 10.87 8.09
CA ASN A 125 28.43 11.02 6.88
C ASN A 125 28.49 9.74 6.02
N SER A 126 27.70 8.69 6.36
CA SER A 126 27.66 7.47 5.57
C SER A 126 26.93 7.69 4.24
N ALA A 127 27.34 6.96 3.22
CA ALA A 127 26.66 6.95 1.92
C ALA A 127 25.17 6.55 2.06
N ASP A 128 24.85 5.72 3.03
CA ASP A 128 23.48 5.26 3.31
C ASP A 128 22.60 6.38 3.86
N CYS A 129 23.14 7.24 4.73
CA CYS A 129 22.45 8.43 5.22
C CYS A 129 22.12 9.40 4.08
N GLY A 130 23.09 9.61 3.18
CA GLY A 130 22.91 10.46 2.01
C GLY A 130 21.92 9.94 0.96
N GLN A 131 21.40 8.72 1.12
CA GLN A 131 20.38 8.15 0.23
C GLN A 131 18.94 8.44 0.69
N LEU A 132 18.76 9.02 1.87
CA LEU A 132 17.46 9.45 2.37
C LEU A 132 17.03 10.76 1.71
N ASP A 133 15.75 10.88 1.39
CA ASP A 133 15.18 12.13 0.85
C ASP A 133 15.27 13.29 1.86
N SER A 134 15.14 12.98 3.15
CA SER A 134 15.31 13.92 4.26
C SER A 134 16.09 13.28 5.38
N HIS A 135 17.19 13.90 5.79
CA HIS A 135 18.01 13.45 6.90
C HIS A 135 18.70 14.61 7.62
N SER A 136 19.12 14.34 8.84
CA SER A 136 19.91 15.25 9.67
C SER A 136 20.94 14.48 10.49
N CYS A 137 21.83 15.19 11.17
CA CYS A 137 22.82 14.61 12.07
C CYS A 137 22.42 14.84 13.52
N SER A 138 22.51 13.80 14.35
CA SER A 138 22.44 13.97 15.81
C SER A 138 23.72 14.61 16.35
N SER A 139 23.71 15.06 17.61
CA SER A 139 24.89 15.54 18.32
C SER A 139 26.00 14.47 18.44
N SER A 140 25.63 13.19 18.40
CA SER A 140 26.56 12.05 18.37
C SER A 140 27.00 11.64 16.96
N SER A 141 26.75 12.46 15.93
CA SER A 141 27.05 12.19 14.53
C SER A 141 26.38 10.94 13.95
N THR A 142 25.24 10.52 14.50
CA THR A 142 24.40 9.45 13.93
C THR A 142 23.42 10.01 12.90
N CYS A 143 23.07 9.21 11.91
CA CYS A 143 22.11 9.56 10.88
C CYS A 143 20.69 9.56 11.47
N ARG A 144 19.97 10.67 11.31
CA ARG A 144 18.56 10.78 11.64
C ARG A 144 17.73 10.91 10.36
N TYR A 145 16.69 10.13 10.24
CA TYR A 145 15.75 10.21 9.14
C TYR A 145 14.49 10.99 9.57
N ASP A 146 13.84 11.60 8.59
CA ASP A 146 12.54 12.25 8.73
C ASP A 146 11.68 11.89 7.51
N VAL A 147 10.51 11.29 7.75
CA VAL A 147 9.55 10.95 6.70
C VAL A 147 8.18 11.50 7.08
N GLN A 148 7.65 12.34 6.20
CA GLN A 148 6.28 12.81 6.26
C GLN A 148 5.44 12.12 5.19
N TYR A 149 4.32 11.53 5.62
CA TYR A 149 3.35 10.88 4.74
C TYR A 149 2.24 11.85 4.36
N GLY A 150 1.54 11.52 3.29
CA GLY A 150 0.50 12.34 2.74
C GLY A 150 -0.71 12.60 3.60
N ASP A 151 -0.99 11.71 4.51
CA ASP A 151 -2.05 11.83 5.50
C ASP A 151 -1.63 12.66 6.73
N LYS A 152 -0.51 13.39 6.63
CA LYS A 152 0.16 14.12 7.71
C LYS A 152 0.72 13.22 8.83
N SER A 153 0.70 11.91 8.63
CA SER A 153 1.46 11.00 9.49
C SER A 153 2.95 11.26 9.31
N GLN A 154 3.71 11.08 10.36
CA GLN A 154 5.16 11.29 10.34
C GLN A 154 5.90 10.26 11.17
N THR A 155 7.13 10.01 10.81
CA THR A 155 8.08 9.23 11.59
C THR A 155 9.46 9.86 11.49
N GLN A 156 10.09 10.02 12.63
CA GLN A 156 11.46 10.49 12.76
C GLN A 156 12.22 9.57 13.71
N GLY A 157 13.52 9.46 13.51
CA GLY A 157 14.33 8.61 14.35
C GLY A 157 15.73 8.41 13.83
N THR A 158 16.43 7.45 14.38
CA THR A 158 17.78 7.08 13.97
C THR A 158 17.73 6.07 12.84
N LEU A 159 18.52 6.28 11.78
CA LEU A 159 18.73 5.24 10.77
C LEU A 159 19.70 4.22 11.34
N GLY A 160 19.22 3.01 11.52
CA GLY A 160 19.99 1.87 12.01
C GLY A 160 20.07 0.73 11.00
N ARG A 161 20.81 -0.29 11.37
CA ARG A 161 20.84 -1.59 10.67
C ARG A 161 20.72 -2.73 11.66
N ASP A 162 20.03 -3.78 11.25
CA ASP A 162 19.88 -4.99 12.07
C ASP A 162 19.54 -6.20 11.18
N MET A 163 19.28 -7.33 11.80
CA MET A 163 18.76 -8.52 11.16
C MET A 163 17.26 -8.34 10.86
N LEU A 164 16.87 -8.36 9.58
CA LEU A 164 15.46 -8.45 9.18
C LEU A 164 15.14 -9.90 8.78
N SER A 165 14.15 -10.51 9.44
CA SER A 165 13.65 -11.84 9.13
C SER A 165 12.31 -11.77 8.43
N LEU A 166 12.24 -12.11 7.16
CA LEU A 166 11.02 -12.22 6.37
C LEU A 166 10.25 -13.51 6.70
N SER A 167 10.99 -14.57 7.00
CA SER A 167 10.51 -15.86 7.52
C SER A 167 11.55 -16.44 8.47
N PRO A 168 11.33 -17.61 9.11
CA PRO A 168 12.37 -18.24 9.91
C PRO A 168 13.66 -18.58 9.13
N SER A 169 13.55 -18.86 7.83
CA SER A 169 14.67 -19.21 6.95
C SER A 169 15.16 -18.07 6.06
N ASP A 170 14.36 -17.02 5.91
CA ASP A 170 14.63 -15.92 4.99
C ASP A 170 15.03 -14.66 5.76
N VAL A 171 16.34 -14.48 5.91
CA VAL A 171 16.92 -13.42 6.74
C VAL A 171 17.78 -12.51 5.89
N LEU A 172 17.73 -11.22 6.16
CA LEU A 172 18.54 -10.15 5.57
C LEU A 172 19.41 -9.52 6.66
N PRO A 173 20.70 -9.89 6.76
CA PRO A 173 21.61 -9.29 7.72
C PRO A 173 21.94 -7.85 7.33
N GLY A 174 22.11 -6.99 8.33
CA GLY A 174 22.48 -5.59 8.12
C GLY A 174 21.44 -4.79 7.34
N PHE A 175 20.17 -5.17 7.43
CA PHE A 175 19.07 -4.45 6.81
C PHE A 175 18.92 -3.07 7.45
N LYS A 176 18.91 -2.02 6.63
CA LYS A 176 18.82 -0.63 7.07
C LYS A 176 17.37 -0.24 7.24
N PHE A 177 17.04 0.36 8.38
CA PHE A 177 15.68 0.76 8.71
C PHE A 177 15.68 1.96 9.66
N GLY A 178 14.56 2.66 9.70
CA GLY A 178 14.32 3.73 10.65
C GLY A 178 13.91 3.17 12.02
N CYS A 179 14.71 3.46 13.04
CA CYS A 179 14.38 3.23 14.44
C CYS A 179 13.64 4.47 14.94
N GLY A 180 12.30 4.48 14.85
CA GLY A 180 11.45 5.65 15.06
C GLY A 180 11.26 5.97 16.55
N ASP A 181 11.68 7.15 16.96
CA ASP A 181 11.54 7.65 18.32
C ASP A 181 10.50 8.78 18.46
N THR A 182 10.01 9.29 17.33
CA THR A 182 8.96 10.31 17.25
C THR A 182 8.03 9.96 16.10
N ASN A 183 6.86 9.43 16.41
CA ASN A 183 5.96 8.84 15.43
C ASN A 183 4.51 9.25 15.73
N SER A 184 3.84 9.86 14.79
CA SER A 184 2.45 10.28 14.95
C SER A 184 1.65 10.09 13.65
N GLY A 185 0.36 9.86 13.78
CA GLY A 185 -0.54 9.77 12.64
C GLY A 185 -1.42 8.53 12.61
N LEU A 186 -1.81 8.08 11.42
CA LEU A 186 -2.89 7.12 11.21
C LEU A 186 -2.39 5.70 10.91
N PHE A 187 -1.32 5.29 11.56
CA PHE A 187 -0.75 3.94 11.44
C PHE A 187 -1.56 2.86 12.16
N GLY A 188 -2.63 3.25 12.85
CA GLY A 188 -3.41 2.33 13.68
C GLY A 188 -2.56 1.80 14.84
N ARG A 189 -2.52 0.47 14.99
CA ARG A 189 -1.68 -0.23 15.97
C ARG A 189 -0.54 -1.03 15.32
N ALA A 190 -0.23 -0.75 14.06
CA ALA A 190 0.94 -1.34 13.41
C ALA A 190 2.23 -0.83 14.06
N ALA A 191 3.25 -1.66 14.15
CA ALA A 191 4.53 -1.28 14.74
C ALA A 191 5.31 -0.29 13.87
N GLY A 192 4.96 -0.16 12.61
CA GLY A 192 5.60 0.68 11.63
C GLY A 192 5.23 0.32 10.21
N LEU A 193 6.14 0.55 9.26
CA LEU A 193 5.90 0.43 7.84
C LEU A 193 7.07 -0.26 7.14
N LEU A 194 6.75 -1.09 6.13
CA LEU A 194 7.71 -1.80 5.28
C LEU A 194 7.70 -1.14 3.89
N GLY A 195 8.71 -0.34 3.60
CA GLY A 195 8.82 0.39 2.33
C GLY A 195 9.18 -0.53 1.16
N LEU A 196 8.33 -0.55 0.15
CA LEU A 196 8.46 -1.36 -1.08
C LEU A 196 8.70 -0.53 -2.33
N GLY A 197 9.00 0.75 -2.21
CA GLY A 197 9.32 1.61 -3.33
C GLY A 197 10.60 1.19 -4.08
N ARG A 198 11.01 2.00 -5.03
CA ARG A 198 12.18 1.74 -5.90
C ARG A 198 13.46 2.41 -5.41
N GLY A 199 13.39 3.23 -4.37
CA GLY A 199 14.52 3.92 -3.78
C GLY A 199 15.52 2.96 -3.15
N SER A 200 16.76 3.40 -3.00
CA SER A 200 17.90 2.55 -2.57
C SER A 200 17.75 1.98 -1.16
N VAL A 201 17.02 2.69 -0.29
CA VAL A 201 16.77 2.27 1.10
C VAL A 201 15.55 1.35 1.27
N SER A 202 14.81 1.09 0.19
CA SER A 202 13.62 0.21 0.23
C SER A 202 14.00 -1.26 0.43
N LEU A 203 13.07 -2.04 0.95
CA LEU A 203 13.25 -3.50 1.06
C LEU A 203 13.58 -4.13 -0.30
N VAL A 204 12.90 -3.70 -1.37
CA VAL A 204 13.10 -4.24 -2.73
C VAL A 204 14.54 -4.04 -3.19
N SER A 205 15.11 -2.87 -2.96
CA SER A 205 16.49 -2.54 -3.32
C SER A 205 17.50 -3.28 -2.43
N GLN A 206 17.32 -3.27 -1.13
CA GLN A 206 18.23 -3.92 -0.18
C GLN A 206 18.22 -5.45 -0.33
N ALA A 207 17.07 -6.04 -0.64
CA ALA A 207 16.91 -7.48 -0.85
C ALA A 207 17.32 -7.96 -2.26
N SER A 208 17.59 -7.03 -3.18
CA SER A 208 17.76 -7.32 -4.62
C SER A 208 18.91 -8.28 -4.93
N ARG A 209 19.98 -8.24 -4.16
CA ARG A 209 21.12 -9.16 -4.32
C ARG A 209 20.73 -10.62 -4.05
N LYS A 210 19.84 -10.86 -3.08
CA LYS A 210 19.40 -12.21 -2.68
C LYS A 210 18.21 -12.70 -3.50
N TYR A 211 17.22 -11.82 -3.76
CA TYR A 211 15.94 -12.19 -4.32
C TYR A 211 15.67 -11.62 -5.71
N GLY A 212 16.56 -10.78 -6.23
CA GLY A 212 16.31 -9.96 -7.42
C GLY A 212 15.37 -8.79 -7.12
N ALA A 213 15.33 -7.83 -8.05
CA ALA A 213 14.42 -6.69 -7.94
C ALA A 213 13.02 -7.06 -8.47
N VAL A 214 12.40 -8.05 -7.84
CA VAL A 214 11.05 -8.54 -8.14
C VAL A 214 10.33 -8.79 -6.83
N PHE A 215 9.07 -8.41 -6.75
CA PHE A 215 8.17 -8.80 -5.67
C PHE A 215 6.74 -8.92 -6.19
N SER A 216 5.89 -9.60 -5.44
CA SER A 216 4.46 -9.64 -5.69
C SER A 216 3.67 -9.73 -4.39
N TYR A 217 2.42 -9.34 -4.45
CA TYR A 217 1.48 -9.58 -3.36
C TYR A 217 0.11 -10.00 -3.89
N CYS A 218 -0.63 -10.71 -3.04
CA CYS A 218 -2.06 -10.89 -3.19
C CYS A 218 -2.77 -10.39 -1.94
N LEU A 219 -3.67 -9.43 -2.14
CA LEU A 219 -4.43 -8.80 -1.06
C LEU A 219 -5.73 -9.59 -0.83
N PRO A 220 -5.97 -10.15 0.36
CA PRO A 220 -7.18 -10.88 0.65
C PRO A 220 -8.39 -9.92 0.68
N SER A 221 -9.54 -10.40 0.20
CA SER A 221 -10.77 -9.62 0.16
C SER A 221 -11.54 -9.60 1.48
N ALA A 222 -11.31 -10.59 2.33
CA ALA A 222 -11.93 -10.72 3.63
C ALA A 222 -10.88 -10.87 4.73
N SER A 223 -11.22 -10.43 5.94
CA SER A 223 -10.35 -10.56 7.10
C SER A 223 -10.23 -11.99 7.63
N SER A 224 -11.14 -12.90 7.22
CA SER A 224 -11.00 -14.34 7.42
C SER A 224 -10.01 -15.01 6.46
N SER A 225 -9.59 -14.31 5.41
CA SER A 225 -8.67 -14.81 4.38
C SER A 225 -7.25 -14.31 4.62
N THR A 226 -6.28 -15.05 4.12
CA THR A 226 -4.86 -14.70 4.16
C THR A 226 -4.33 -14.58 2.74
N GLY A 227 -3.76 -13.42 2.42
CA GLY A 227 -2.98 -13.22 1.21
C GLY A 227 -1.49 -13.44 1.46
N TYR A 228 -0.66 -12.79 0.65
CA TYR A 228 0.80 -12.87 0.78
C TYR A 228 1.52 -11.66 0.20
N LEU A 229 2.70 -11.42 0.70
CA LEU A 229 3.76 -10.63 0.09
C LEU A 229 4.93 -11.58 -0.23
N THR A 230 5.40 -11.59 -1.45
CA THR A 230 6.55 -12.39 -1.91
C THR A 230 7.67 -11.45 -2.34
N ILE A 231 8.84 -11.57 -1.77
CA ILE A 231 10.05 -10.89 -2.22
C ILE A 231 10.84 -11.88 -3.08
N GLY A 232 11.15 -11.51 -4.30
CA GLY A 232 11.71 -12.40 -5.31
C GLY A 232 10.64 -12.97 -6.24
N ARG A 233 11.06 -13.87 -7.15
CA ARG A 233 10.16 -14.48 -8.13
C ARG A 233 9.36 -15.62 -7.50
N GLY A 234 8.05 -15.38 -7.34
CA GLY A 234 7.09 -16.45 -7.08
C GLY A 234 6.74 -17.24 -8.36
N SER A 235 5.98 -18.31 -8.22
CA SER A 235 5.41 -19.07 -9.35
C SER A 235 4.23 -18.29 -9.94
N LEU A 236 4.38 -17.78 -11.16
CA LEU A 236 3.46 -16.85 -11.80
C LEU A 236 2.87 -17.45 -13.08
N SER A 237 1.92 -18.37 -12.93
CA SER A 237 1.13 -18.85 -14.07
C SER A 237 0.02 -17.83 -14.39
N ASN A 238 -0.23 -17.61 -15.69
CA ASN A 238 -1.34 -16.76 -16.20
C ASN A 238 -1.29 -15.26 -15.89
N THR A 239 -0.12 -14.70 -15.57
CA THR A 239 0.04 -13.26 -15.32
C THR A 239 0.11 -12.48 -16.64
N LYS A 240 -0.73 -11.44 -16.79
CA LYS A 240 -0.68 -10.49 -17.90
C LYS A 240 0.07 -9.23 -17.46
N TYR A 241 1.04 -8.81 -18.27
CA TYR A 241 1.93 -7.69 -17.93
C TYR A 241 1.62 -6.42 -18.70
N THR A 242 1.81 -5.29 -18.05
CA THR A 242 1.85 -3.94 -18.61
C THR A 242 3.24 -3.34 -18.40
N PRO A 243 3.76 -2.50 -19.32
CA PRO A 243 4.99 -1.77 -19.08
C PRO A 243 4.90 -0.87 -17.83
N MET A 244 5.94 -0.89 -17.02
CA MET A 244 6.14 0.06 -15.94
C MET A 244 6.75 1.34 -16.53
N LEU A 245 6.16 2.48 -16.24
CA LEU A 245 6.66 3.78 -16.64
C LEU A 245 7.67 4.28 -15.59
N THR A 246 8.60 5.09 -16.04
CA THR A 246 9.45 5.88 -15.16
C THR A 246 9.04 7.34 -15.30
N VAL A 247 8.64 7.94 -14.20
CA VAL A 247 8.34 9.37 -14.08
C VAL A 247 9.55 9.98 -13.39
N PRO A 248 10.31 10.86 -14.07
CA PRO A 248 11.56 11.38 -13.55
C PRO A 248 11.41 12.07 -12.19
N GLU A 249 10.30 12.75 -11.99
CA GLU A 249 9.96 13.48 -10.76
C GLU A 249 9.59 12.56 -9.58
N LEU A 250 9.26 11.29 -9.88
CA LEU A 250 8.81 10.29 -8.90
C LEU A 250 9.47 8.93 -9.15
N PRO A 251 10.81 8.82 -9.08
CA PRO A 251 11.52 7.61 -9.49
C PRO A 251 11.26 6.42 -8.60
N SER A 252 10.88 6.65 -7.34
CA SER A 252 10.57 5.60 -6.37
C SER A 252 9.22 4.94 -6.57
N PHE A 253 8.32 5.53 -7.36
CA PHE A 253 6.97 5.04 -7.52
C PHE A 253 6.78 4.13 -8.73
N TYR A 254 5.68 3.39 -8.73
CA TYR A 254 5.31 2.38 -9.73
C TYR A 254 4.19 2.87 -10.63
N PHE A 255 4.54 3.42 -11.77
CA PHE A 255 3.58 3.93 -12.74
C PHE A 255 3.27 2.93 -13.84
N VAL A 256 2.01 2.93 -14.28
CA VAL A 256 1.50 2.20 -15.45
C VAL A 256 0.67 3.14 -16.32
N ARG A 257 0.38 2.73 -17.55
CA ARG A 257 -0.53 3.48 -18.42
C ARG A 257 -1.91 2.82 -18.46
N LEU A 258 -2.85 3.43 -17.76
CA LEU A 258 -4.27 3.10 -17.91
C LEU A 258 -4.75 3.58 -19.30
N LYS A 259 -5.48 2.73 -20.02
CA LYS A 259 -5.95 2.99 -21.39
C LYS A 259 -7.45 3.16 -21.46
N ALA A 260 -8.18 2.39 -20.65
CA ALA A 260 -9.63 2.42 -20.65
C ALA A 260 -10.20 1.86 -19.33
N ILE A 261 -11.40 2.28 -19.02
CA ILE A 261 -12.24 1.73 -17.94
C ILE A 261 -13.46 1.09 -18.61
N LYS A 262 -13.88 -0.07 -18.12
CA LYS A 262 -15.10 -0.75 -18.56
C LYS A 262 -16.07 -0.90 -17.40
N VAL A 263 -17.37 -0.72 -17.67
CA VAL A 263 -18.47 -0.98 -16.73
C VAL A 263 -19.50 -1.88 -17.41
N GLY A 264 -19.87 -2.98 -16.78
CA GLY A 264 -20.78 -3.96 -17.37
C GLY A 264 -20.30 -4.49 -18.72
N GLY A 265 -18.99 -4.66 -18.89
CA GLY A 265 -18.34 -5.09 -20.13
C GLY A 265 -18.16 -4.00 -21.19
N LYS A 266 -18.86 -2.86 -21.10
CA LYS A 266 -18.75 -1.76 -22.06
C LYS A 266 -17.62 -0.80 -21.69
N GLN A 267 -16.79 -0.43 -22.70
CA GLN A 267 -15.77 0.59 -22.52
C GLN A 267 -16.40 1.97 -22.37
N LEU A 268 -15.93 2.72 -21.38
CA LEU A 268 -16.40 4.08 -21.13
C LEU A 268 -15.79 5.08 -22.14
N PRO A 269 -16.54 6.12 -22.53
CA PRO A 269 -16.07 7.16 -23.43
C PRO A 269 -15.19 8.19 -22.73
N VAL A 270 -14.05 7.71 -22.16
CA VAL A 270 -13.02 8.57 -21.55
C VAL A 270 -11.95 8.84 -22.59
N SER A 271 -11.55 10.11 -22.74
CA SER A 271 -10.46 10.47 -23.65
C SER A 271 -9.16 9.77 -23.24
N ARG A 272 -8.42 9.26 -24.24
CA ARG A 272 -7.11 8.62 -24.01
C ARG A 272 -6.08 9.59 -23.42
N THR A 273 -6.25 10.89 -23.64
CA THR A 273 -5.37 11.94 -23.11
C THR A 273 -5.47 12.09 -21.60
N VAL A 274 -6.63 11.76 -21.01
CA VAL A 274 -6.87 11.86 -19.55
C VAL A 274 -5.88 11.04 -18.71
N PHE A 275 -5.35 9.94 -19.28
CA PHE A 275 -4.38 9.06 -18.59
C PHE A 275 -2.97 9.12 -19.19
N SER A 276 -2.69 10.08 -20.09
CA SER A 276 -1.47 10.03 -20.90
C SER A 276 -0.32 10.88 -20.36
N THR A 277 -0.56 11.88 -19.53
CA THR A 277 0.42 12.84 -19.08
C THR A 277 1.43 12.22 -18.12
N THR A 278 1.03 11.91 -16.91
CA THR A 278 1.95 11.40 -15.86
C THR A 278 1.90 9.88 -15.70
N GLY A 279 0.84 9.22 -16.23
CA GLY A 279 0.57 7.81 -15.97
C GLY A 279 -0.36 7.61 -14.78
N THR A 280 -0.48 6.36 -14.33
CA THR A 280 -1.33 5.95 -13.21
C THR A 280 -0.47 5.22 -12.18
N LEU A 281 -0.45 5.69 -10.95
CA LEU A 281 0.31 5.10 -9.84
C LEU A 281 -0.38 3.82 -9.36
N MET A 282 0.40 2.77 -9.13
CA MET A 282 -0.03 1.55 -8.43
C MET A 282 0.43 1.65 -6.96
N ASP A 283 -0.49 1.81 -6.03
CA ASP A 283 -0.14 2.05 -4.63
C ASP A 283 -0.91 1.14 -3.66
N SER A 284 -0.19 0.28 -2.94
CA SER A 284 -0.75 -0.57 -1.89
C SER A 284 -1.04 0.19 -0.58
N GLY A 285 -0.42 1.34 -0.39
CA GLY A 285 -0.63 2.21 0.75
C GLY A 285 -1.88 3.10 0.64
N THR A 286 -2.36 3.38 -0.58
CA THR A 286 -3.63 4.08 -0.82
C THR A 286 -4.79 3.07 -0.76
N VAL A 287 -5.90 3.43 -0.11
CA VAL A 287 -7.06 2.53 0.05
C VAL A 287 -7.96 2.59 -1.18
N ILE A 288 -8.44 3.78 -1.54
CA ILE A 288 -9.44 4.02 -2.60
C ILE A 288 -8.76 4.52 -3.87
N THR A 289 -9.09 3.93 -5.01
CA THR A 289 -8.64 4.42 -6.32
C THR A 289 -9.09 5.86 -6.56
N ARG A 290 -8.15 6.69 -7.02
CA ARG A 290 -8.38 8.07 -7.44
C ARG A 290 -8.26 8.19 -8.96
N LEU A 291 -9.23 8.81 -9.58
CA LEU A 291 -9.28 9.03 -11.02
C LEU A 291 -9.34 10.52 -11.34
N PRO A 292 -8.79 10.97 -12.47
CA PRO A 292 -9.03 12.33 -12.94
C PRO A 292 -10.53 12.64 -12.94
N PRO A 293 -10.96 13.88 -12.61
CA PRO A 293 -12.37 14.23 -12.42
C PRO A 293 -13.27 13.84 -13.59
N SER A 294 -12.80 14.03 -14.82
CA SER A 294 -13.56 13.68 -16.04
C SER A 294 -13.75 12.16 -16.18
N ALA A 295 -12.74 11.36 -15.86
CA ALA A 295 -12.82 9.90 -15.90
C ALA A 295 -13.74 9.36 -14.80
N TYR A 296 -13.63 9.92 -13.59
CA TYR A 296 -14.51 9.55 -12.48
C TYR A 296 -15.98 9.90 -12.77
N ALA A 297 -16.26 11.08 -13.30
CA ALA A 297 -17.63 11.48 -13.65
C ALA A 297 -18.30 10.50 -14.63
N VAL A 298 -17.55 10.04 -15.64
CA VAL A 298 -18.05 9.05 -16.62
C VAL A 298 -18.25 7.67 -15.96
N LEU A 299 -17.30 7.22 -15.13
CA LEU A 299 -17.43 5.98 -14.36
C LEU A 299 -18.65 6.01 -13.44
N ARG A 300 -18.78 7.07 -12.65
CA ARG A 300 -19.89 7.30 -11.72
C ARG A 300 -21.25 7.26 -12.44
N SER A 301 -21.36 7.98 -13.54
CA SER A 301 -22.60 8.03 -14.35
C SER A 301 -22.96 6.63 -14.87
N ALA A 302 -22.02 5.91 -15.48
CA ALA A 302 -22.26 4.57 -16.01
C ALA A 302 -22.60 3.56 -14.89
N PHE A 303 -22.00 3.70 -13.71
CA PHE A 303 -22.30 2.89 -12.55
C PHE A 303 -23.71 3.15 -12.02
N LYS A 304 -24.08 4.42 -11.81
CA LYS A 304 -25.43 4.83 -11.37
C LYS A 304 -26.53 4.32 -12.30
N GLN A 305 -26.33 4.35 -13.61
CA GLN A 305 -27.29 3.83 -14.60
C GLN A 305 -27.54 2.31 -14.47
N LYS A 306 -26.60 1.57 -13.86
CA LYS A 306 -26.71 0.12 -13.63
C LYS A 306 -27.20 -0.25 -12.23
N MET A 307 -27.34 0.73 -11.35
CA MET A 307 -27.70 0.54 -9.92
C MET A 307 -29.08 1.18 -9.57
N THR A 308 -29.87 1.51 -10.56
CA THR A 308 -31.16 2.24 -10.38
C THR A 308 -32.19 1.49 -9.54
N GLN A 309 -32.05 0.17 -9.37
CA GLN A 309 -32.92 -0.66 -8.56
C GLN A 309 -32.67 -0.53 -7.04
N TYR A 310 -31.58 0.12 -6.63
CA TYR A 310 -31.22 0.28 -5.21
C TYR A 310 -31.42 1.72 -4.75
N PRO A 311 -31.98 1.94 -3.55
CA PRO A 311 -32.10 3.26 -2.96
C PRO A 311 -30.73 3.90 -2.79
N PRO A 312 -30.57 5.21 -3.09
CA PRO A 312 -29.35 5.94 -2.78
C PRO A 312 -29.22 6.11 -1.27
N ALA A 313 -27.98 6.08 -0.78
CA ALA A 313 -27.61 6.39 0.59
C ALA A 313 -26.76 7.68 0.63
N PRO A 314 -26.63 8.33 1.79
CA PRO A 314 -25.75 9.48 1.97
C PRO A 314 -24.30 9.16 1.60
N ALA A 315 -23.57 10.17 1.15
CA ALA A 315 -22.13 10.07 0.89
C ALA A 315 -21.36 9.65 2.15
N LEU A 316 -20.25 8.95 1.96
CA LEU A 316 -19.35 8.55 3.03
C LEU A 316 -17.96 9.18 2.76
N SER A 317 -17.68 10.31 3.41
CA SER A 317 -16.44 11.07 3.18
C SER A 317 -16.24 11.30 1.66
N ILE A 318 -15.11 10.90 1.11
CA ILE A 318 -14.77 11.02 -0.33
C ILE A 318 -15.62 10.16 -1.28
N LEU A 319 -16.42 9.23 -0.78
CA LEU A 319 -17.26 8.34 -1.57
C LEU A 319 -18.66 8.96 -1.74
N ASP A 320 -18.92 9.53 -2.89
CA ASP A 320 -20.14 10.29 -3.20
C ASP A 320 -21.29 9.47 -3.79
N THR A 321 -21.06 8.19 -4.05
CA THR A 321 -22.02 7.32 -4.74
C THR A 321 -22.28 6.08 -3.89
N CYS A 322 -23.30 6.17 -3.04
CA CYS A 322 -23.63 5.16 -2.05
C CYS A 322 -25.09 4.66 -2.22
N TYR A 323 -25.33 3.45 -1.74
CA TYR A 323 -26.62 2.76 -1.81
C TYR A 323 -26.96 2.10 -0.47
N ASP A 324 -28.25 2.03 -0.18
CA ASP A 324 -28.81 1.26 0.92
C ASP A 324 -29.26 -0.11 0.39
N PHE A 325 -28.70 -1.18 0.95
CA PHE A 325 -29.07 -2.56 0.62
C PHE A 325 -29.91 -3.23 1.71
N THR A 326 -30.47 -2.45 2.64
CA THR A 326 -31.38 -2.97 3.66
C THR A 326 -32.58 -3.68 3.01
N GLY A 327 -32.81 -4.92 3.43
CA GLY A 327 -33.90 -5.75 2.88
C GLY A 327 -33.56 -6.53 1.60
N TYR A 328 -32.41 -6.28 0.97
CA TYR A 328 -31.98 -7.06 -0.18
C TYR A 328 -31.17 -8.28 0.26
N THR A 329 -31.61 -9.49 -0.12
CA THR A 329 -30.88 -10.73 0.12
C THR A 329 -29.78 -10.99 -0.92
N THR A 330 -29.90 -10.38 -2.08
CA THR A 330 -28.93 -10.46 -3.18
C THR A 330 -28.74 -9.10 -3.82
N VAL A 331 -27.48 -8.70 -3.99
CA VAL A 331 -27.11 -7.43 -4.64
C VAL A 331 -26.36 -7.72 -5.92
N SER A 332 -26.90 -7.21 -7.05
CA SER A 332 -26.25 -7.28 -8.36
C SER A 332 -25.48 -5.99 -8.63
N VAL A 333 -24.18 -6.10 -8.81
CA VAL A 333 -23.27 -4.97 -9.04
C VAL A 333 -22.66 -5.10 -10.42
N PRO A 334 -22.61 -4.02 -11.24
CA PRO A 334 -21.97 -4.07 -12.55
C PRO A 334 -20.46 -4.33 -12.41
N THR A 335 -19.93 -5.16 -13.30
CA THR A 335 -18.48 -5.39 -13.36
C THR A 335 -17.72 -4.12 -13.73
N VAL A 336 -16.55 -3.94 -13.11
CA VAL A 336 -15.62 -2.86 -13.46
C VAL A 336 -14.29 -3.49 -13.89
N ALA A 337 -13.68 -2.98 -14.95
CA ALA A 337 -12.36 -3.43 -15.38
C ALA A 337 -11.47 -2.25 -15.82
N LEU A 338 -10.21 -2.31 -15.41
CA LEU A 338 -9.16 -1.36 -15.77
C LEU A 338 -8.26 -2.00 -16.83
N VAL A 339 -8.15 -1.36 -17.98
CA VAL A 339 -7.39 -1.87 -19.14
C VAL A 339 -6.11 -1.06 -19.28
N PHE A 340 -4.96 -1.74 -19.27
CA PHE A 340 -3.64 -1.13 -19.35
C PHE A 340 -2.97 -1.30 -20.70
N SER A 341 -1.88 -0.58 -20.92
CA SER A 341 -0.99 -0.79 -22.05
C SER A 341 -0.47 -2.24 -22.07
N GLY A 342 -0.20 -2.77 -23.28
CA GLY A 342 0.24 -4.17 -23.43
C GLY A 342 -0.88 -5.20 -23.29
N GLY A 343 -2.15 -4.78 -23.16
CA GLY A 343 -3.33 -5.65 -23.11
C GLY A 343 -3.62 -6.27 -21.73
N ALA A 344 -2.85 -5.93 -20.71
CA ALA A 344 -3.19 -6.35 -19.35
C ALA A 344 -4.51 -5.72 -18.89
N THR A 345 -5.33 -6.48 -18.19
CA THR A 345 -6.62 -6.04 -17.68
C THR A 345 -6.78 -6.51 -16.24
N LEU A 346 -7.11 -5.59 -15.37
CA LEU A 346 -7.52 -5.86 -13.99
C LEU A 346 -9.06 -5.79 -13.96
N SER A 347 -9.70 -6.95 -13.98
CA SER A 347 -11.14 -7.05 -13.74
C SER A 347 -11.36 -6.98 -12.23
N VAL A 348 -11.80 -5.82 -11.75
CA VAL A 348 -11.92 -5.54 -10.32
C VAL A 348 -12.81 -6.60 -9.66
N ASP A 349 -12.30 -7.22 -8.60
CA ASP A 349 -13.10 -8.16 -7.81
C ASP A 349 -14.33 -7.44 -7.23
N PHE A 350 -15.43 -8.14 -7.06
CA PHE A 350 -16.65 -7.49 -6.60
C PHE A 350 -16.47 -6.77 -5.25
N THR A 351 -15.60 -7.30 -4.37
CA THR A 351 -15.22 -6.68 -3.10
C THR A 351 -14.36 -5.43 -3.24
N GLY A 352 -13.86 -5.17 -4.45
CA GLY A 352 -13.14 -3.96 -4.82
C GLY A 352 -14.00 -2.93 -5.57
N ILE A 353 -15.23 -3.29 -5.95
CA ILE A 353 -16.17 -2.35 -6.60
C ILE A 353 -16.94 -1.55 -5.57
N LEU A 354 -17.34 -2.18 -4.47
CA LEU A 354 -18.05 -1.53 -3.38
C LEU A 354 -17.22 -1.49 -2.10
N TYR A 355 -17.19 -0.33 -1.47
CA TYR A 355 -16.74 -0.16 -0.09
C TYR A 355 -17.96 -0.23 0.83
N VAL A 356 -18.06 -1.31 1.60
CA VAL A 356 -19.21 -1.58 2.47
C VAL A 356 -18.89 -1.11 3.89
N ALA A 357 -19.50 0.00 4.31
CA ALA A 357 -19.44 0.49 5.67
C ALA A 357 -20.48 -0.20 6.56
N SER A 358 -21.69 -0.39 6.02
CA SER A 358 -22.79 -1.15 6.62
C SER A 358 -23.71 -1.66 5.50
N VAL A 359 -24.76 -2.43 5.86
CA VAL A 359 -25.79 -2.86 4.91
C VAL A 359 -26.55 -1.65 4.33
N SER A 360 -26.79 -0.62 5.15
CA SER A 360 -27.45 0.63 4.75
C SER A 360 -26.53 1.64 4.10
N GLN A 361 -25.22 1.38 4.00
CA GLN A 361 -24.26 2.29 3.38
C GLN A 361 -23.11 1.53 2.71
N ALA A 362 -23.27 1.23 1.43
CA ALA A 362 -22.25 0.66 0.57
C ALA A 362 -22.01 1.60 -0.62
N CYS A 363 -20.78 2.00 -0.82
CA CYS A 363 -20.41 3.06 -1.77
C CYS A 363 -19.55 2.50 -2.90
N LEU A 364 -19.65 3.08 -4.09
CA LEU A 364 -18.69 2.85 -5.18
C LEU A 364 -17.28 3.17 -4.65
N ALA A 365 -16.38 2.18 -4.65
CA ALA A 365 -15.04 2.28 -4.08
C ALA A 365 -14.04 3.01 -5.00
N PHE A 366 -14.48 4.09 -5.60
CA PHE A 366 -13.69 4.99 -6.45
C PHE A 366 -14.02 6.43 -6.09
N ALA A 367 -13.06 7.32 -6.20
CA ALA A 367 -13.26 8.75 -6.01
C ALA A 367 -12.57 9.55 -7.14
N GLY A 368 -13.03 10.78 -7.35
CA GLY A 368 -12.36 11.74 -8.23
C GLY A 368 -11.18 12.38 -7.53
N ASN A 369 -10.16 12.77 -8.30
CA ASN A 369 -9.20 13.79 -7.88
C ASN A 369 -9.87 15.16 -7.84
N ASP A 370 -9.28 16.10 -7.12
CA ASP A 370 -9.75 17.49 -7.09
C ASP A 370 -9.35 18.22 -8.39
N ASN A 371 -8.16 17.95 -8.92
CA ASN A 371 -7.66 18.61 -10.13
C ASN A 371 -7.46 17.60 -11.29
N SER A 372 -7.57 18.12 -12.52
CA SER A 372 -7.38 17.33 -13.74
C SER A 372 -5.93 16.82 -13.92
N ASP A 373 -4.96 17.55 -13.37
CA ASP A 373 -3.53 17.29 -13.50
C ASP A 373 -3.00 16.36 -12.40
N ASP A 374 -3.82 16.10 -11.39
CA ASP A 374 -3.49 15.18 -10.31
C ASP A 374 -3.29 13.75 -10.85
N VAL A 375 -2.29 13.08 -10.32
CA VAL A 375 -1.95 11.70 -10.70
C VAL A 375 -3.10 10.75 -10.35
N ALA A 376 -3.51 9.94 -11.32
CA ALA A 376 -4.42 8.83 -11.05
C ALA A 376 -3.72 7.77 -10.19
N ILE A 377 -4.43 7.22 -9.19
CA ILE A 377 -3.88 6.21 -8.26
C ILE A 377 -4.80 5.00 -8.22
N ILE A 378 -4.27 3.81 -8.40
CA ILE A 378 -5.00 2.55 -8.16
C ILE A 378 -4.68 2.08 -6.75
N GLY A 379 -5.67 2.22 -5.88
CA GLY A 379 -5.61 1.85 -4.48
C GLY A 379 -5.72 0.34 -4.22
N ASN A 380 -5.46 -0.05 -2.99
CA ASN A 380 -5.37 -1.46 -2.60
C ASN A 380 -6.73 -2.21 -2.69
N VAL A 381 -7.84 -1.50 -2.52
CA VAL A 381 -9.19 -2.10 -2.60
C VAL A 381 -9.45 -2.67 -4.00
N GLN A 382 -9.01 -2.00 -5.07
CA GLN A 382 -9.16 -2.48 -6.45
C GLN A 382 -8.17 -3.60 -6.80
N GLN A 383 -7.10 -3.76 -6.03
CA GLN A 383 -6.06 -4.77 -6.26
C GLN A 383 -6.35 -6.12 -5.58
N ARG A 384 -7.44 -6.22 -4.83
CA ARG A 384 -7.83 -7.43 -4.09
C ARG A 384 -7.92 -8.65 -4.99
N ARG A 385 -7.47 -9.81 -4.46
CA ARG A 385 -7.50 -11.14 -5.09
C ARG A 385 -6.65 -11.29 -6.35
N TYR A 386 -5.85 -10.26 -6.69
CA TYR A 386 -4.86 -10.35 -7.76
C TYR A 386 -3.46 -10.59 -7.18
N ASP A 387 -2.70 -11.47 -7.83
CA ASP A 387 -1.26 -11.45 -7.71
C ASP A 387 -0.73 -10.26 -8.51
N VAL A 388 -0.40 -9.18 -7.81
CA VAL A 388 0.17 -7.98 -8.41
C VAL A 388 1.68 -8.10 -8.36
N VAL A 389 2.31 -8.22 -9.52
CA VAL A 389 3.72 -8.52 -9.68
C VAL A 389 4.48 -7.30 -10.14
N TYR A 390 5.50 -6.93 -9.43
CA TYR A 390 6.43 -5.84 -9.77
C TYR A 390 7.77 -6.43 -10.19
N ASP A 391 8.01 -6.55 -11.49
CA ASP A 391 9.33 -6.92 -12.05
C ASP A 391 10.09 -5.63 -12.39
N VAL A 392 10.74 -5.07 -11.37
CA VAL A 392 11.48 -3.79 -11.49
C VAL A 392 12.62 -3.93 -12.47
N SER A 393 13.29 -5.11 -12.47
CA SER A 393 14.42 -5.39 -13.36
C SER A 393 14.01 -5.39 -14.85
N LYS A 394 12.77 -5.80 -15.15
CA LYS A 394 12.22 -5.83 -16.51
C LYS A 394 11.27 -4.67 -16.80
N ARG A 395 11.11 -3.76 -15.86
CA ARG A 395 10.22 -2.59 -15.94
C ARG A 395 8.81 -2.96 -16.39
N LYS A 396 8.16 -3.89 -15.65
CA LYS A 396 6.78 -4.29 -15.94
C LYS A 396 6.02 -4.65 -14.66
N ILE A 397 4.71 -4.42 -14.69
CA ILE A 397 3.78 -4.83 -13.64
C ILE A 397 2.83 -5.87 -14.23
N GLY A 398 2.56 -6.92 -13.46
CA GLY A 398 1.71 -8.03 -13.89
C GLY A 398 0.49 -8.21 -13.00
N PHE A 399 -0.57 -8.74 -13.58
CA PHE A 399 -1.82 -9.07 -12.88
C PHE A 399 -2.18 -10.53 -13.11
N GLY A 400 -2.15 -11.34 -12.07
CA GLY A 400 -2.64 -12.72 -12.03
C GLY A 400 -3.95 -12.80 -11.26
N ALA A 401 -5.04 -13.19 -11.91
CA ALA A 401 -6.37 -13.20 -11.30
C ALA A 401 -6.55 -14.36 -10.30
N LYS A 402 -7.37 -14.13 -9.24
CA LYS A 402 -7.80 -15.13 -8.24
C LYS A 402 -6.64 -15.83 -7.54
N ALA A 403 -5.59 -15.09 -7.22
CA ALA A 403 -4.37 -15.63 -6.62
C ALA A 403 -4.49 -15.94 -5.12
N CYS A 404 -5.45 -15.30 -4.44
CA CYS A 404 -5.84 -15.58 -3.05
C CYS A 404 -7.33 -15.35 -2.84
N SER A 405 -7.88 -15.91 -1.76
CA SER A 405 -9.31 -15.81 -1.38
C SER A 405 -9.60 -14.60 -0.51
#